data_2fe3355fed2d55ad8aa8e2744187769e
#
_entry.id   2fe3355fed2d55ad8aa8e2744187769e
#
_cell.length_a   1.000
_cell.length_b   1.000
_cell.length_c   1.000
_cell.angle_alpha   90.00
_cell.angle_beta   90.00
_cell.angle_gamma   90.00
#
_symmetry.space_group_name_H-M   'P 1'
#
loop_
_entity.id
_entity.type
_entity.pdbx_description
1 polymer ?
#
loop_
_entity_poly.entity_id
_entity_poly.type
_entity_poly.pdbx_seq_one_letter_code
_entity_poly.pdbx_strand_id
1 'polypeptide(L)'
;MFRRLILAAPLLVLVACGPADKPGAAKPVASPPAPAVVTRQAADGTVDRFTPYVGGPLMLDEFSVGPLMAQTEFSLEAIKPRFPKAKVDGAFSRIIVDQGDGILEIQSNPGTTRVGDIRITGGTPKGPRGEALRMRWADADLDYPRCWIGKDRDAHAVICTQPGEPVLRYVFSVPGWTQDTLPSEAILRERAILRGFIWRGGAPTQ
;
A
#
# COMPACT_ATOMS: atom_id res chain seq x y z
N MET A 1 16.41 -53.17 -43.53
CA MET A 1 15.49 -54.35 -43.61
C MET A 1 15.03 -54.70 -42.22
N PHE A 2 13.77 -55.02 -42.07
CA PHE A 2 12.92 -55.41 -40.94
C PHE A 2 12.04 -54.32 -40.34
N ARG A 3 10.85 -54.18 -40.97
CA ARG A 3 9.63 -53.62 -40.44
C ARG A 3 9.09 -54.56 -39.34
N ARG A 4 8.76 -54.03 -38.17
CA ARG A 4 7.85 -54.70 -37.25
C ARG A 4 6.62 -53.84 -37.07
N LEU A 5 5.50 -54.30 -37.64
CA LEU A 5 4.14 -53.88 -37.35
C LEU A 5 3.77 -54.37 -35.94
N ILE A 6 3.28 -53.48 -35.10
CA ILE A 6 2.59 -53.83 -33.86
C ILE A 6 1.16 -53.36 -34.01
N LEU A 7 0.24 -54.32 -34.13
CA LEU A 7 -1.21 -54.09 -34.03
C LEU A 7 -1.59 -53.75 -32.61
N ALA A 8 -2.23 -52.62 -32.41
CA ALA A 8 -2.88 -52.23 -31.15
C ALA A 8 -4.37 -52.45 -31.27
N ALA A 9 -4.93 -53.29 -30.41
CA ALA A 9 -6.35 -53.57 -30.30
C ALA A 9 -7.00 -52.45 -29.45
N PRO A 10 -8.22 -51.96 -29.75
CA PRO A 10 -8.92 -50.99 -28.94
C PRO A 10 -9.64 -51.69 -27.78
N LEU A 11 -9.30 -51.29 -26.56
CA LEU A 11 -10.06 -51.65 -25.36
C LEU A 11 -11.28 -50.72 -25.25
N LEU A 12 -12.47 -51.27 -25.45
CA LEU A 12 -13.74 -50.59 -25.16
C LEU A 12 -13.94 -50.57 -23.64
N VAL A 13 -13.81 -49.39 -23.02
CA VAL A 13 -14.19 -49.13 -21.62
C VAL A 13 -15.64 -48.67 -21.61
N LEU A 14 -16.55 -49.53 -21.15
CA LEU A 14 -17.91 -49.17 -20.81
C LEU A 14 -17.93 -48.34 -19.54
N VAL A 15 -18.17 -47.03 -19.68
CA VAL A 15 -18.42 -46.14 -18.55
C VAL A 15 -19.88 -46.26 -18.16
N ALA A 16 -20.13 -46.88 -16.98
CA ALA A 16 -21.45 -46.91 -16.36
C ALA A 16 -21.81 -45.50 -15.88
N CYS A 17 -22.86 -44.88 -16.44
CA CYS A 17 -23.48 -43.69 -15.92
C CYS A 17 -24.17 -43.99 -14.60
N GLY A 18 -23.54 -43.64 -13.47
CA GLY A 18 -24.23 -43.51 -12.17
C GLY A 18 -25.08 -42.24 -12.12
N PRO A 19 -26.17 -42.21 -11.32
CA PRO A 19 -27.00 -41.04 -11.20
C PRO A 19 -26.19 -39.88 -10.62
N ALA A 20 -26.20 -38.73 -11.33
CA ALA A 20 -25.53 -37.50 -10.88
C ALA A 20 -26.20 -36.98 -9.59
N ASP A 21 -25.48 -37.07 -8.48
CA ASP A 21 -25.83 -36.34 -7.24
C ASP A 21 -25.92 -34.84 -7.60
N LYS A 22 -27.10 -34.26 -7.39
CA LYS A 22 -27.32 -32.81 -7.53
C LYS A 22 -26.33 -32.10 -6.59
N PRO A 23 -25.49 -31.17 -7.12
CA PRO A 23 -24.66 -30.37 -6.25
C PRO A 23 -25.56 -29.60 -5.29
N GLY A 24 -25.41 -29.87 -4.00
CA GLY A 24 -26.13 -29.16 -2.96
C GLY A 24 -25.87 -27.67 -3.13
N ALA A 25 -26.93 -26.87 -3.26
CA ALA A 25 -26.85 -25.44 -3.37
C ALA A 25 -26.01 -24.92 -2.18
N ALA A 26 -24.82 -24.41 -2.46
CA ALA A 26 -23.97 -23.76 -1.48
C ALA A 26 -24.79 -22.63 -0.84
N LYS A 27 -24.97 -22.67 0.49
CA LYS A 27 -25.61 -21.60 1.22
C LYS A 27 -24.86 -20.30 0.92
N PRO A 28 -25.56 -19.19 0.58
CA PRO A 28 -24.90 -17.91 0.38
C PRO A 28 -24.09 -17.57 1.62
N VAL A 29 -22.78 -17.46 1.49
CA VAL A 29 -21.92 -16.94 2.54
C VAL A 29 -22.32 -15.48 2.70
N ALA A 30 -22.90 -15.12 3.84
CA ALA A 30 -23.27 -13.75 4.13
C ALA A 30 -22.01 -12.88 4.01
N SER A 31 -22.07 -11.87 3.14
CA SER A 31 -20.98 -10.89 3.02
C SER A 31 -20.75 -10.26 4.40
N PRO A 32 -19.49 -10.09 4.86
CA PRO A 32 -19.22 -9.42 6.11
C PRO A 32 -19.85 -8.03 6.08
N PRO A 33 -20.46 -7.59 7.20
CA PRO A 33 -21.07 -6.27 7.28
C PRO A 33 -20.02 -5.19 6.93
N ALA A 34 -20.43 -4.19 6.13
CA ALA A 34 -19.58 -3.05 5.82
C ALA A 34 -19.10 -2.37 7.11
N PRO A 35 -17.84 -1.95 7.21
CA PRO A 35 -17.34 -1.29 8.42
C PRO A 35 -18.14 -0.02 8.68
N ALA A 36 -18.54 0.17 9.95
CA ALA A 36 -19.37 1.31 10.35
C ALA A 36 -18.57 2.62 10.20
N VAL A 37 -19.20 3.64 9.61
CA VAL A 37 -18.66 5.00 9.56
C VAL A 37 -18.71 5.61 10.96
N VAL A 38 -17.60 6.11 11.45
CA VAL A 38 -17.48 6.83 12.73
C VAL A 38 -17.58 8.32 12.45
N THR A 39 -18.38 9.02 13.27
CA THR A 39 -18.49 10.48 13.26
C THR A 39 -17.93 11.02 14.56
N ARG A 40 -17.02 11.99 14.47
CA ARG A 40 -16.38 12.66 15.59
C ARG A 40 -16.45 14.15 15.40
N GLN A 41 -16.64 14.91 16.49
CA GLN A 41 -16.44 16.35 16.48
C GLN A 41 -14.98 16.65 16.85
N ALA A 42 -14.25 17.34 15.97
CA ALA A 42 -12.90 17.80 16.22
C ALA A 42 -12.89 18.97 17.20
N ALA A 43 -11.71 19.29 17.77
CA ALA A 43 -11.56 20.36 18.76
C ALA A 43 -11.95 21.75 18.22
N ASP A 44 -11.85 21.96 16.92
CA ASP A 44 -12.25 23.20 16.24
C ASP A 44 -13.76 23.23 15.87
N GLY A 45 -14.54 22.24 16.32
CA GLY A 45 -15.98 22.11 16.03
C GLY A 45 -16.31 21.48 14.69
N THR A 46 -15.35 21.16 13.85
CA THR A 46 -15.59 20.48 12.58
C THR A 46 -16.05 19.04 12.79
N VAL A 47 -16.92 18.55 11.91
CA VAL A 47 -17.39 17.17 11.93
C VAL A 47 -16.46 16.32 11.08
N ASP A 48 -15.81 15.36 11.72
CA ASP A 48 -14.87 14.43 11.13
C ASP A 48 -15.54 13.06 10.95
N ARG A 49 -15.61 12.56 9.72
CA ARG A 49 -16.20 11.27 9.38
C ARG A 49 -15.16 10.38 8.75
N PHE A 50 -15.01 9.17 9.26
CA PHE A 50 -14.05 8.21 8.74
C PHE A 50 -14.54 6.77 8.93
N THR A 51 -13.99 5.88 8.10
CA THR A 51 -14.15 4.43 8.27
C THR A 51 -12.87 3.91 8.93
N PRO A 52 -12.94 3.27 10.13
CA PRO A 52 -11.76 2.74 10.78
C PRO A 52 -11.07 1.68 9.94
N TYR A 53 -9.75 1.69 9.93
CA TYR A 53 -8.95 0.63 9.32
C TYR A 53 -8.89 -0.57 10.27
N VAL A 54 -9.44 -1.68 9.84
CA VAL A 54 -9.53 -2.91 10.64
C VAL A 54 -8.67 -4.05 10.09
N GLY A 55 -7.90 -3.78 9.03
CA GLY A 55 -7.00 -4.73 8.36
C GLY A 55 -7.24 -4.80 6.85
N GLY A 56 -6.44 -5.58 6.16
CA GLY A 56 -6.41 -5.68 4.70
C GLY A 56 -5.40 -4.69 4.09
N PRO A 57 -5.44 -4.46 2.77
CA PRO A 57 -4.55 -3.49 2.13
C PRO A 57 -4.83 -2.07 2.61
N LEU A 58 -3.78 -1.36 3.03
CA LEU A 58 -3.86 0.07 3.32
C LEU A 58 -3.80 0.85 2.00
N MET A 59 -4.94 1.39 1.57
CA MET A 59 -5.02 2.14 0.31
C MET A 59 -4.46 3.54 0.48
N LEU A 60 -3.64 3.95 -0.51
CA LEU A 60 -3.07 5.28 -0.61
C LEU A 60 -3.58 5.95 -1.88
N ASP A 61 -3.95 7.21 -1.79
CA ASP A 61 -4.27 8.05 -2.92
C ASP A 61 -3.74 9.50 -2.70
N GLU A 62 -4.08 10.42 -3.60
CA GLU A 62 -3.64 11.81 -3.48
C GLU A 62 -4.26 12.54 -2.28
N PHE A 63 -5.39 12.07 -1.76
CA PHE A 63 -6.15 12.72 -0.68
C PHE A 63 -5.99 12.04 0.67
N SER A 64 -5.60 10.74 0.68
CA SER A 64 -5.68 9.91 1.87
C SER A 64 -4.63 8.82 1.98
N VAL A 65 -4.41 8.40 3.23
CA VAL A 65 -3.70 7.17 3.60
C VAL A 65 -4.64 6.36 4.47
N GLY A 66 -5.39 5.44 3.85
CA GLY A 66 -6.45 4.72 4.53
C GLY A 66 -7.46 5.70 5.16
N PRO A 67 -7.66 5.68 6.50
CA PRO A 67 -8.61 6.57 7.16
C PRO A 67 -8.07 7.99 7.45
N LEU A 68 -6.82 8.30 7.06
CA LEU A 68 -6.18 9.58 7.30
C LEU A 68 -6.25 10.48 6.07
N MET A 69 -6.54 11.76 6.29
CA MET A 69 -6.57 12.82 5.28
C MET A 69 -5.76 14.02 5.77
N ALA A 70 -5.44 14.97 4.90
CA ALA A 70 -4.70 16.20 5.28
C ALA A 70 -5.42 17.03 6.35
N GLN A 71 -6.75 17.05 6.35
CA GLN A 71 -7.56 17.73 7.35
C GLN A 71 -7.71 16.98 8.67
N THR A 72 -7.22 15.73 8.77
CA THR A 72 -7.26 14.97 10.02
C THR A 72 -6.47 15.72 11.10
N GLU A 73 -7.06 15.88 12.28
CA GLU A 73 -6.38 16.47 13.43
C GLU A 73 -5.18 15.60 13.84
N PHE A 74 -4.02 16.23 14.03
CA PHE A 74 -2.81 15.57 14.50
C PHE A 74 -2.84 15.45 16.03
N SER A 75 -3.60 14.49 16.53
CA SER A 75 -3.67 14.15 17.95
C SER A 75 -3.87 12.64 18.12
N LEU A 76 -3.47 12.11 19.30
CA LEU A 76 -3.71 10.69 19.61
C LEU A 76 -5.21 10.37 19.65
N GLU A 77 -6.00 11.31 20.16
CA GLU A 77 -7.46 11.19 20.26
C GLU A 77 -8.11 11.10 18.89
N ALA A 78 -7.55 11.77 17.89
CA ALA A 78 -8.06 11.71 16.52
C ALA A 78 -7.57 10.47 15.77
N ILE A 79 -6.34 10.00 16.03
CA ILE A 79 -5.71 8.92 15.24
C ILE A 79 -6.04 7.53 15.79
N LYS A 80 -6.04 7.33 17.12
CA LYS A 80 -6.34 6.01 17.72
C LYS A 80 -7.64 5.36 17.23
N PRO A 81 -8.78 6.07 17.18
CA PRO A 81 -10.04 5.46 16.73
C PRO A 81 -10.02 5.02 15.26
N ARG A 82 -9.11 5.57 14.45
CA ARG A 82 -8.95 5.22 13.05
C ARG A 82 -8.23 3.89 12.84
N PHE A 83 -7.46 3.45 13.85
CA PHE A 83 -6.67 2.22 13.84
C PHE A 83 -6.92 1.39 15.09
N PRO A 84 -8.15 0.87 15.29
CA PRO A 84 -8.54 0.24 16.56
C PRO A 84 -7.78 -1.05 16.87
N LYS A 85 -7.12 -1.66 15.88
CA LYS A 85 -6.33 -2.90 16.05
C LYS A 85 -4.83 -2.65 16.09
N ALA A 86 -4.37 -1.39 15.92
CA ALA A 86 -2.97 -1.04 15.94
C ALA A 86 -2.56 -0.47 17.31
N LYS A 87 -1.28 -0.59 17.62
CA LYS A 87 -0.69 0.17 18.72
C LYS A 87 -0.39 1.58 18.22
N VAL A 88 -0.98 2.58 18.87
CA VAL A 88 -0.80 4.00 18.50
C VAL A 88 -0.15 4.73 19.66
N ASP A 89 1.07 5.18 19.43
CA ASP A 89 1.90 5.95 20.38
C ASP A 89 2.42 7.22 19.73
N GLY A 90 2.76 8.24 20.53
CA GLY A 90 3.38 9.43 19.98
C GLY A 90 3.51 10.58 20.96
N ALA A 91 4.23 11.58 20.51
CA ALA A 91 4.45 12.85 21.19
C ALA A 91 4.41 13.98 20.16
N PHE A 92 4.45 15.21 20.63
CA PHE A 92 4.23 16.53 19.99
C PHE A 92 4.51 16.67 18.48
N SER A 93 5.44 15.93 17.89
CA SER A 93 5.82 16.08 16.48
C SER A 93 5.66 14.82 15.64
N ARG A 94 5.39 13.66 16.29
CA ARG A 94 5.33 12.37 15.60
C ARG A 94 4.40 11.41 16.32
N ILE A 95 3.51 10.78 15.55
CA ILE A 95 2.66 9.68 16.01
C ILE A 95 3.03 8.44 15.18
N ILE A 96 3.19 7.31 15.87
CA ILE A 96 3.49 6.01 15.29
C ILE A 96 2.23 5.14 15.41
N VAL A 97 1.83 4.58 14.28
CA VAL A 97 0.79 3.54 14.21
C VAL A 97 1.49 2.24 13.83
N ASP A 98 1.64 1.35 14.79
CA ASP A 98 2.22 0.02 14.61
C ASP A 98 1.10 -1.00 14.42
N GLN A 99 1.05 -1.56 13.21
CA GLN A 99 0.05 -2.57 12.80
C GLN A 99 0.57 -4.01 12.99
N GLY A 100 1.79 -4.16 13.52
CA GLY A 100 2.48 -5.43 13.69
C GLY A 100 3.34 -5.81 12.48
N ASP A 101 2.80 -5.77 11.28
CA ASP A 101 3.50 -6.05 10.02
C ASP A 101 3.97 -4.76 9.30
N GLY A 102 3.40 -3.61 9.66
CA GLY A 102 3.70 -2.31 9.06
C GLY A 102 3.61 -1.15 10.03
N ILE A 103 4.35 -0.10 9.71
CA ILE A 103 4.45 1.12 10.52
C ILE A 103 4.04 2.32 9.67
N LEU A 104 3.13 3.12 10.22
CA LEU A 104 2.87 4.48 9.76
C LEU A 104 3.52 5.44 10.74
N GLU A 105 4.40 6.28 10.23
CA GLU A 105 4.95 7.41 10.98
C GLU A 105 4.29 8.67 10.47
N ILE A 106 3.51 9.31 11.32
CA ILE A 106 2.70 10.48 11.00
C ILE A 106 3.36 11.69 11.64
N GLN A 107 3.57 12.75 10.88
CA GLN A 107 4.08 14.03 11.36
C GLN A 107 3.01 15.11 11.18
N SER A 108 3.06 16.13 12.03
CA SER A 108 2.20 17.29 11.87
C SER A 108 2.64 18.15 10.69
N ASN A 109 1.71 18.79 10.03
CA ASN A 109 2.03 19.84 9.07
C ASN A 109 2.56 21.06 9.84
N PRO A 110 3.77 21.57 9.51
CA PRO A 110 4.37 22.70 10.20
C PRO A 110 3.42 23.89 10.36
N GLY A 111 3.32 24.40 11.59
CA GLY A 111 2.46 25.55 11.89
C GLY A 111 0.97 25.24 12.00
N THR A 112 0.57 23.98 11.94
CA THR A 112 -0.82 23.55 12.08
C THR A 112 -0.99 22.42 13.08
N THR A 113 -2.25 22.12 13.45
CA THR A 113 -2.63 20.94 14.24
C THR A 113 -3.17 19.82 13.35
N ARG A 114 -2.76 19.77 12.09
CA ARG A 114 -3.24 18.81 11.11
C ARG A 114 -2.16 17.81 10.73
N VAL A 115 -2.60 16.65 10.21
CA VAL A 115 -1.70 15.66 9.63
C VAL A 115 -0.95 16.28 8.46
N GLY A 116 0.36 16.12 8.48
CA GLY A 116 1.28 16.52 7.43
C GLY A 116 1.81 15.31 6.68
N ASP A 117 3.10 14.99 6.86
CA ASP A 117 3.72 13.87 6.17
C ASP A 117 3.39 12.53 6.86
N ILE A 118 3.10 11.51 6.06
CA ILE A 118 2.94 10.14 6.53
C ILE A 118 3.94 9.26 5.79
N ARG A 119 4.81 8.62 6.55
CA ARG A 119 5.73 7.61 6.03
C ARG A 119 5.17 6.22 6.33
N ILE A 120 5.13 5.36 5.32
CA ILE A 120 4.62 3.99 5.41
C ILE A 120 5.76 3.02 5.09
N THR A 121 6.04 2.11 6.02
CA THR A 121 7.05 1.04 5.87
C THR A 121 6.47 -0.28 6.37
N GLY A 122 6.69 -1.36 5.61
CA GLY A 122 6.10 -2.67 5.94
C GLY A 122 4.59 -2.74 5.68
N GLY A 123 3.97 -3.82 6.10
CA GLY A 123 2.55 -4.08 5.87
C GLY A 123 2.18 -4.32 4.41
N THR A 124 0.92 -4.06 4.10
CA THR A 124 0.37 -4.26 2.75
C THR A 124 -0.20 -2.96 2.17
N PRO A 125 0.58 -1.86 2.12
CA PRO A 125 0.12 -0.63 1.47
C PRO A 125 -0.05 -0.84 -0.03
N LYS A 126 -1.05 -0.16 -0.60
CA LYS A 126 -1.34 -0.14 -2.04
C LYS A 126 -1.43 1.29 -2.52
N GLY A 127 -0.59 1.65 -3.48
CA GLY A 127 -0.67 2.90 -4.20
C GLY A 127 -1.90 2.97 -5.12
N PRO A 128 -2.17 4.13 -5.74
CA PRO A 128 -3.38 4.38 -6.54
C PRO A 128 -3.54 3.44 -7.74
N ARG A 129 -2.42 3.00 -8.32
CA ARG A 129 -2.38 2.07 -9.47
C ARG A 129 -2.07 0.63 -9.06
N GLY A 130 -2.14 0.32 -7.74
CA GLY A 130 -1.89 -1.00 -7.18
C GLY A 130 -0.42 -1.25 -6.82
N GLU A 131 0.43 -0.22 -6.82
CA GLU A 131 1.83 -0.35 -6.41
C GLU A 131 1.90 -0.89 -4.98
N ALA A 132 2.81 -1.83 -4.76
CA ALA A 132 2.96 -2.52 -3.48
C ALA A 132 4.43 -2.61 -3.08
N LEU A 133 4.69 -2.75 -1.79
CA LEU A 133 6.05 -3.01 -1.32
C LEU A 133 6.64 -4.24 -2.03
N ARG A 134 7.94 -4.18 -2.27
CA ARG A 134 8.74 -5.14 -3.04
C ARG A 134 8.51 -5.13 -4.55
N MET A 135 7.61 -4.29 -5.07
CA MET A 135 7.49 -4.06 -6.51
C MET A 135 8.80 -3.50 -7.06
N ARG A 136 9.21 -3.95 -8.24
CA ARG A 136 10.39 -3.40 -8.94
C ARG A 136 10.04 -2.02 -9.51
N TRP A 137 11.03 -1.15 -9.60
CA TRP A 137 10.87 0.16 -10.21
C TRP A 137 10.36 0.06 -11.66
N ALA A 138 10.84 -0.94 -12.40
CA ALA A 138 10.41 -1.20 -13.78
C ALA A 138 8.92 -1.52 -13.94
N ASP A 139 8.28 -2.03 -12.87
CA ASP A 139 6.86 -2.45 -12.87
C ASP A 139 5.94 -1.34 -12.31
N ALA A 140 6.51 -0.27 -11.74
CA ALA A 140 5.76 0.80 -11.08
C ALA A 140 5.35 1.94 -12.01
N ASP A 141 5.67 1.85 -13.31
CA ASP A 141 5.35 2.85 -14.34
C ASP A 141 5.72 4.29 -13.92
N LEU A 142 6.96 4.46 -13.44
CA LEU A 142 7.50 5.73 -12.97
C LEU A 142 8.49 6.32 -13.97
N ASP A 143 8.44 7.63 -14.14
CA ASP A 143 9.35 8.36 -15.01
C ASP A 143 10.70 8.63 -14.34
N TYR A 144 11.81 8.22 -14.95
CA TYR A 144 13.15 8.48 -14.42
C TYR A 144 13.44 9.96 -14.09
N PRO A 145 13.07 10.96 -14.92
CA PRO A 145 13.28 12.38 -14.62
C PRO A 145 12.55 12.87 -13.36
N ARG A 146 11.60 12.11 -12.83
CA ARG A 146 10.87 12.42 -11.61
C ARG A 146 11.42 11.70 -10.38
N CYS A 147 12.62 11.14 -10.50
CA CYS A 147 13.33 10.48 -9.43
C CYS A 147 14.53 11.33 -8.97
N TRP A 148 14.85 11.26 -7.70
CA TRP A 148 16.02 11.88 -7.10
C TRP A 148 16.60 11.02 -5.99
N ILE A 149 17.84 11.29 -5.60
CA ILE A 149 18.45 10.62 -4.45
C ILE A 149 17.93 11.24 -3.15
N GLY A 150 17.54 10.41 -2.21
CA GLY A 150 17.11 10.84 -0.89
C GLY A 150 18.26 11.41 -0.06
N LYS A 151 17.92 12.16 0.98
CA LYS A 151 18.85 12.77 1.93
C LYS A 151 18.52 12.32 3.35
N ASP A 152 19.43 12.55 4.28
CA ASP A 152 19.27 12.29 5.70
C ASP A 152 18.80 10.85 5.97
N ARG A 153 17.61 10.69 6.50
CA ARG A 153 17.00 9.40 6.79
C ARG A 153 16.82 8.52 5.55
N ASP A 154 16.68 9.12 4.38
CA ASP A 154 16.54 8.44 3.09
C ASP A 154 17.83 8.44 2.27
N ALA A 155 18.97 8.73 2.87
CA ALA A 155 20.26 8.67 2.20
C ALA A 155 20.40 7.34 1.44
N HIS A 156 20.90 7.41 0.21
CA HIS A 156 21.06 6.29 -0.74
C HIS A 156 19.75 5.61 -1.21
N ALA A 157 18.57 6.09 -0.76
CA ALA A 157 17.30 5.69 -1.36
C ALA A 157 17.00 6.53 -2.60
N VAL A 158 16.29 5.94 -3.54
CA VAL A 158 15.74 6.69 -4.69
C VAL A 158 14.28 7.00 -4.40
N ILE A 159 13.93 8.27 -4.48
CA ILE A 159 12.58 8.75 -4.27
C ILE A 159 12.03 9.18 -5.62
N CYS A 160 10.84 8.71 -5.99
CA CYS A 160 10.17 9.07 -7.22
C CYS A 160 8.75 9.56 -6.95
N THR A 161 8.21 10.37 -7.86
CA THR A 161 6.78 10.75 -7.89
C THR A 161 6.18 10.38 -9.24
N GLN A 162 4.87 10.28 -9.28
CA GLN A 162 4.13 10.13 -10.53
C GLN A 162 3.75 11.50 -11.12
N PRO A 163 3.53 11.58 -12.45
CA PRO A 163 2.93 12.75 -13.05
C PRO A 163 1.54 13.02 -12.46
N GLY A 164 1.29 14.27 -12.02
CA GLY A 164 0.01 14.66 -11.44
C GLY A 164 -0.22 14.27 -9.98
N GLU A 165 0.66 13.47 -9.38
CA GLU A 165 0.53 13.00 -7.99
C GLU A 165 1.75 13.39 -7.14
N PRO A 166 2.07 14.69 -6.97
CA PRO A 166 3.28 15.11 -6.24
C PRO A 166 3.21 14.83 -4.74
N VAL A 167 2.01 14.54 -4.21
CA VAL A 167 1.77 14.25 -2.80
C VAL A 167 2.22 12.86 -2.38
N LEU A 168 2.21 11.89 -3.30
CA LEU A 168 2.67 10.52 -3.04
C LEU A 168 4.06 10.31 -3.62
N ARG A 169 5.00 9.89 -2.76
CA ARG A 169 6.38 9.57 -3.10
C ARG A 169 6.64 8.10 -2.87
N TYR A 170 7.30 7.49 -3.82
CA TYR A 170 7.70 6.10 -3.83
C TYR A 170 9.17 6.02 -3.41
N VAL A 171 9.48 5.28 -2.36
CA VAL A 171 10.84 5.16 -1.82
C VAL A 171 11.42 3.81 -2.19
N PHE A 172 12.43 3.82 -3.06
CA PHE A 172 13.10 2.60 -3.52
C PHE A 172 14.45 2.41 -2.84
N SER A 173 14.77 1.17 -2.53
CA SER A 173 16.14 0.75 -2.25
C SER A 173 16.78 0.19 -3.51
N VAL A 174 18.08 0.47 -3.69
CA VAL A 174 18.89 -0.10 -4.76
C VAL A 174 20.01 -0.91 -4.10
N PRO A 175 19.90 -2.24 -4.03
CA PRO A 175 20.88 -3.07 -3.33
C PRO A 175 22.30 -2.81 -3.83
N GLY A 176 23.22 -2.53 -2.88
CA GLY A 176 24.64 -2.23 -3.16
C GLY A 176 24.92 -0.84 -3.70
N TRP A 177 23.92 0.05 -3.79
CA TRP A 177 24.14 1.45 -4.12
C TRP A 177 24.41 2.27 -2.86
N THR A 178 25.58 2.91 -2.79
CA THR A 178 26.03 3.69 -1.63
C THR A 178 26.45 5.12 -2.01
N GLN A 179 26.21 5.51 -3.27
CA GLN A 179 26.55 6.85 -3.76
C GLN A 179 25.42 7.85 -3.47
N ASP A 180 25.82 9.12 -3.32
CA ASP A 180 24.89 10.25 -3.12
C ASP A 180 24.35 10.81 -4.46
N THR A 181 24.53 10.05 -5.54
CA THR A 181 24.04 10.40 -6.89
C THR A 181 22.93 9.46 -7.29
N LEU A 182 22.02 9.94 -8.13
CA LEU A 182 20.95 9.11 -8.68
C LEU A 182 21.55 7.99 -9.56
N PRO A 183 21.22 6.70 -9.31
CA PRO A 183 21.58 5.61 -10.20
C PRO A 183 21.04 5.85 -11.62
N SER A 184 21.72 5.32 -12.64
CA SER A 184 21.17 5.35 -14.00
C SER A 184 19.83 4.62 -14.09
N GLU A 185 19.01 4.99 -15.07
CA GLU A 185 17.71 4.33 -15.29
C GLU A 185 17.85 2.81 -15.47
N ALA A 186 18.91 2.36 -16.16
CA ALA A 186 19.19 0.93 -16.35
C ALA A 186 19.38 0.21 -15.01
N ILE A 187 20.10 0.81 -14.04
CA ILE A 187 20.29 0.27 -12.70
C ILE A 187 18.96 0.26 -11.93
N LEU A 188 18.14 1.31 -12.05
CA LEU A 188 16.83 1.33 -11.40
C LEU A 188 15.93 0.21 -11.92
N ARG A 189 15.85 0.04 -13.23
CA ARG A 189 15.06 -1.03 -13.87
C ARG A 189 15.50 -2.42 -13.43
N GLU A 190 16.79 -2.63 -13.29
CA GLU A 190 17.36 -3.93 -12.91
C GLU A 190 17.18 -4.24 -11.41
N ARG A 191 17.43 -3.25 -10.53
CA ARG A 191 17.75 -3.53 -9.11
C ARG A 191 16.85 -2.81 -8.11
N ALA A 192 16.18 -1.73 -8.48
CA ALA A 192 15.42 -0.92 -7.52
C ALA A 192 14.13 -1.62 -7.09
N ILE A 193 13.89 -1.66 -5.78
CA ILE A 193 12.75 -2.31 -5.13
C ILE A 193 12.06 -1.32 -4.21
N LEU A 194 10.74 -1.19 -4.33
CA LEU A 194 9.90 -0.34 -3.50
C LEU A 194 9.92 -0.81 -2.04
N ARG A 195 10.39 0.06 -1.14
CA ARG A 195 10.51 -0.23 0.31
C ARG A 195 9.53 0.54 1.17
N GLY A 196 8.93 1.59 0.64
CA GLY A 196 8.01 2.43 1.40
C GLY A 196 7.39 3.53 0.56
N PHE A 197 6.45 4.22 1.18
CA PHE A 197 5.81 5.39 0.63
C PHE A 197 5.96 6.57 1.59
N ILE A 198 5.94 7.79 1.03
CA ILE A 198 5.79 9.03 1.79
C ILE A 198 4.64 9.79 1.16
N TRP A 199 3.58 9.96 1.94
CA TRP A 199 2.46 10.80 1.55
C TRP A 199 2.61 12.19 2.18
N ARG A 200 2.38 13.24 1.42
CA ARG A 200 2.48 14.63 1.88
C ARG A 200 1.11 15.30 1.91
N GLY A 201 0.46 15.19 3.07
CA GLY A 201 -0.81 15.86 3.28
C GLY A 201 -0.63 17.36 3.42
N GLY A 202 -1.22 18.11 2.52
CA GLY A 202 -1.35 19.54 2.69
C GLY A 202 -0.18 20.41 2.27
N ALA A 203 0.66 19.95 1.30
CA ALA A 203 1.44 20.90 0.53
C ALA A 203 0.46 21.72 -0.33
N PRO A 204 0.33 23.06 -0.13
CA PRO A 204 -0.41 23.86 -1.07
C PRO A 204 0.26 23.70 -2.44
N THR A 205 -0.52 23.38 -3.45
CA THR A 205 -0.11 23.54 -4.85
C THR A 205 0.24 25.00 -5.04
N GLN A 206 1.55 25.31 -5.10
CA GLN A 206 2.05 26.60 -5.58
C GLN A 206 2.02 26.57 -7.10
#